data_9978d01517d19edce7cb9dd331000cc7
#
_entry.id   9978d01517d19edce7cb9dd331000cc7
#
_cell.length_a   1.000
_cell.length_b   1.000
_cell.length_c   1.000
_cell.angle_alpha   90.00
_cell.angle_beta   90.00
_cell.angle_gamma   90.00
#
_symmetry.space_group_name_H-M   'P 1'
#
loop_
_entity.id
_entity.type
_entity.pdbx_description
1 polymer ?
#
loop_
_entity_poly.entity_id
_entity_poly.type
_entity_poly.pdbx_seq_one_letter_code
_entity_poly.pdbx_strand_id
1 'polypeptide(L)'
;MLFRLPSVLCFIVCLSLLLAGAAPAVAQDSLLNQLTTQDSLRTPEPVVATFKGTRVSNGHSIETPGQGVLLFLISHRFGTLNSGAYNFFGLDQATIRLGLEYGLNDRLAVGVGRSSLEKTYDGFVKYRLLRQQPTHMPVSVTLFGSTALTTLRFGNERPFRSRLTYMYQALAARKFSPGLSLQLMPTLVHRNFVATERDNNDVLALGIAGRQKLSKRVALTLEYYYLLPGPTADDFRNSLAVGFDIETGGHVFQLHFTNSQGMIEKFFVPQTQGNFWDGDIYFGFNVSRAFGVKHK
;
A
#
# COMPACT_ATOMS: atom_id res chain seq x y z
N MET A 1 -21.62 27.47 82.88
CA MET A 1 -21.31 28.50 81.89
C MET A 1 -19.89 28.18 81.41
N LEU A 2 -19.77 27.36 80.32
CA LEU A 2 -18.51 26.87 79.84
C LEU A 2 -18.34 27.34 78.41
N PHE A 3 -17.32 28.14 78.18
CA PHE A 3 -16.93 28.76 76.91
C PHE A 3 -16.60 27.71 75.86
N ARG A 4 -17.33 27.74 74.72
CA ARG A 4 -16.95 27.02 73.48
C ARG A 4 -16.17 27.98 72.58
N LEU A 5 -14.84 27.91 72.61
CA LEU A 5 -13.97 28.67 71.71
C LEU A 5 -12.73 27.84 71.28
N PRO A 6 -12.92 26.70 70.58
CA PRO A 6 -11.81 26.22 69.80
C PRO A 6 -12.11 26.00 68.31
N SER A 7 -13.38 26.04 67.84
CA SER A 7 -13.71 25.65 66.47
C SER A 7 -13.37 26.72 65.41
N VAL A 8 -13.47 28.00 65.76
CA VAL A 8 -13.21 29.13 64.80
C VAL A 8 -11.70 29.32 64.59
N LEU A 9 -10.88 29.09 65.62
CA LEU A 9 -9.42 29.22 65.47
C LEU A 9 -8.82 28.12 64.62
N CYS A 10 -9.36 26.89 64.68
CA CYS A 10 -8.95 25.77 63.84
C CYS A 10 -9.32 25.98 62.37
N PHE A 11 -10.46 26.62 62.08
CA PHE A 11 -10.92 26.94 60.71
C PHE A 11 -10.07 28.03 60.05
N ILE A 12 -9.63 29.03 60.84
CA ILE A 12 -8.77 30.11 60.35
C ILE A 12 -7.35 29.61 60.05
N VAL A 13 -6.82 28.72 60.89
CA VAL A 13 -5.50 28.11 60.67
C VAL A 13 -5.51 27.13 59.45
N CYS A 14 -6.56 26.34 59.25
CA CYS A 14 -6.70 25.50 58.08
C CYS A 14 -6.88 26.31 56.79
N LEU A 15 -7.60 27.44 56.84
CA LEU A 15 -7.79 28.29 55.65
C LEU A 15 -6.52 29.08 55.28
N SER A 16 -5.68 29.45 56.27
CA SER A 16 -4.40 30.10 55.98
C SER A 16 -3.33 29.13 55.45
N LEU A 17 -3.39 27.84 55.79
CA LEU A 17 -2.52 26.78 55.24
C LEU A 17 -2.90 26.41 53.78
N LEU A 18 -4.18 26.56 53.40
CA LEU A 18 -4.63 26.36 52.04
C LEU A 18 -4.25 27.51 51.08
N LEU A 19 -4.04 28.71 51.60
CA LEU A 19 -3.63 29.90 50.82
C LEU A 19 -2.10 30.03 50.66
N ALA A 20 -1.30 29.31 51.49
CA ALA A 20 0.17 29.36 51.40
C ALA A 20 0.76 28.38 50.36
N GLY A 21 -0.07 27.58 49.68
CA GLY A 21 0.37 26.55 48.71
C GLY A 21 0.38 26.98 47.25
N ALA A 22 0.03 28.23 46.90
CA ALA A 22 0.08 28.70 45.53
C ALA A 22 1.45 29.34 45.21
N ALA A 23 2.50 28.55 45.18
CA ALA A 23 3.74 28.97 44.52
C ALA A 23 3.45 29.10 43.01
N PRO A 24 3.77 30.25 42.38
CA PRO A 24 3.54 30.41 40.97
C PRO A 24 4.33 29.33 40.20
N ALA A 25 3.65 28.67 39.25
CA ALA A 25 4.19 27.59 38.41
C ALA A 25 5.19 28.08 37.35
N VAL A 26 6.16 28.92 37.75
CA VAL A 26 7.20 29.47 36.85
C VAL A 26 8.13 28.38 36.35
N ALA A 27 8.27 27.26 37.10
CA ALA A 27 9.07 26.10 36.66
C ALA A 27 8.42 25.30 35.53
N GLN A 28 7.09 25.27 35.43
CA GLN A 28 6.39 24.58 34.35
C GLN A 28 6.50 25.31 33.02
N ASP A 29 6.45 26.64 33.00
CA ASP A 29 6.60 27.42 31.77
C ASP A 29 8.03 27.33 31.22
N SER A 30 9.05 27.30 32.08
CA SER A 30 10.44 27.11 31.67
C SER A 30 10.67 25.71 31.06
N LEU A 31 10.09 24.67 31.65
CA LEU A 31 10.17 23.30 31.11
C LEU A 31 9.40 23.16 29.80
N LEU A 32 8.21 23.76 29.72
CA LEU A 32 7.39 23.78 28.52
C LEU A 32 8.11 24.53 27.37
N ASN A 33 8.75 25.66 27.65
CA ASN A 33 9.54 26.41 26.68
C ASN A 33 10.79 25.64 26.25
N GLN A 34 11.47 24.93 27.16
CA GLN A 34 12.58 24.04 26.80
C GLN A 34 12.12 22.88 25.91
N LEU A 35 10.99 22.24 26.23
CA LEU A 35 10.42 21.15 25.42
C LEU A 35 9.99 21.66 24.02
N THR A 36 9.35 22.83 23.94
CA THR A 36 8.95 23.45 22.67
C THR A 36 10.16 23.85 21.83
N THR A 37 11.23 24.34 22.46
CA THR A 37 12.48 24.69 21.78
C THR A 37 13.21 23.42 21.30
N GLN A 38 13.19 22.35 22.11
CA GLN A 38 13.77 21.06 21.75
C GLN A 38 12.99 20.36 20.63
N ASP A 39 11.65 20.47 20.61
CA ASP A 39 10.82 19.98 19.52
C ASP A 39 10.98 20.79 18.23
N SER A 40 11.22 22.09 18.33
CA SER A 40 11.51 22.95 17.15
C SER A 40 12.88 22.69 16.52
N LEU A 41 13.83 22.13 17.28
CA LEU A 41 15.15 21.71 16.81
C LEU A 41 15.18 20.27 16.27
N ARG A 42 14.14 19.47 16.53
CA ARG A 42 14.02 18.14 15.94
C ARG A 42 13.70 18.25 14.46
N THR A 43 14.51 17.62 13.63
CA THR A 43 14.14 17.43 12.22
C THR A 43 12.80 16.67 12.17
N PRO A 44 11.79 17.19 11.45
CA PRO A 44 10.48 16.56 11.39
C PRO A 44 10.62 15.10 10.92
N GLU A 45 10.13 14.17 11.73
CA GLU A 45 10.18 12.76 11.38
C GLU A 45 9.33 12.49 10.12
N PRO A 46 9.83 11.67 9.18
CA PRO A 46 9.06 11.29 8.01
C PRO A 46 7.77 10.57 8.40
N VAL A 47 6.70 10.86 7.67
CA VAL A 47 5.43 10.14 7.83
C VAL A 47 5.65 8.66 7.52
N VAL A 48 5.21 7.80 8.42
CA VAL A 48 5.31 6.34 8.30
C VAL A 48 3.95 5.71 8.04
N ALA A 49 3.97 4.53 7.38
CA ALA A 49 2.78 3.72 7.14
C ALA A 49 1.66 4.50 6.43
N THR A 50 1.97 5.09 5.27
CA THR A 50 0.96 5.64 4.37
C THR A 50 0.03 4.53 3.90
N PHE A 51 0.61 3.39 3.50
CA PHE A 51 -0.05 2.10 3.34
C PHE A 51 0.54 1.10 4.33
N LYS A 52 -0.09 -0.06 4.52
CA LYS A 52 0.42 -1.08 5.44
C LYS A 52 1.24 -2.16 4.75
N GLY A 53 0.88 -2.48 3.52
CA GLY A 53 1.61 -3.42 2.68
C GLY A 53 2.38 -2.73 1.57
N THR A 54 3.28 -3.46 0.93
CA THR A 54 3.96 -3.04 -0.29
C THR A 54 3.06 -3.11 -1.53
N ARG A 55 1.84 -3.64 -1.36
CA ARG A 55 0.74 -3.65 -2.35
C ARG A 55 -0.46 -2.90 -1.78
N VAL A 56 -1.24 -2.24 -2.67
CA VAL A 56 -2.57 -1.70 -2.31
C VAL A 56 -3.60 -2.82 -2.43
N SER A 57 -3.82 -3.33 -3.62
CA SER A 57 -4.61 -4.53 -3.93
C SER A 57 -3.87 -5.34 -4.99
N ASN A 58 -3.90 -4.93 -6.26
CA ASN A 58 -3.11 -5.49 -7.35
C ASN A 58 -1.76 -4.78 -7.47
N GLY A 59 -1.78 -3.44 -7.52
CA GLY A 59 -0.64 -2.60 -7.75
C GLY A 59 0.21 -2.32 -6.51
N HIS A 60 1.40 -1.81 -6.75
CA HIS A 60 2.34 -1.45 -5.70
C HIS A 60 1.93 -0.17 -4.95
N SER A 61 2.10 -0.18 -3.64
CA SER A 61 2.09 1.04 -2.82
C SER A 61 3.46 1.72 -2.82
N ILE A 62 3.57 2.94 -2.29
CA ILE A 62 4.85 3.62 -2.07
C ILE A 62 5.76 2.89 -1.07
N GLU A 63 5.22 1.98 -0.26
CA GLU A 63 5.97 1.34 0.81
C GLU A 63 7.00 0.35 0.27
N THR A 64 8.13 0.30 0.94
CA THR A 64 9.23 -0.65 0.71
C THR A 64 9.52 -1.40 1.99
N PRO A 65 9.95 -2.67 1.93
CA PRO A 65 10.52 -3.32 3.09
C PRO A 65 11.68 -2.49 3.67
N GLY A 66 11.82 -2.46 4.99
CA GLY A 66 12.95 -1.82 5.64
C GLY A 66 14.27 -2.51 5.29
N GLN A 67 15.40 -1.87 5.57
CA GLN A 67 16.73 -2.45 5.35
C GLN A 67 16.87 -3.81 6.04
N GLY A 68 17.35 -4.82 5.31
CA GLY A 68 17.54 -6.16 5.83
C GLY A 68 16.25 -6.94 6.07
N VAL A 69 15.10 -6.44 5.61
CA VAL A 69 13.81 -7.14 5.73
C VAL A 69 13.49 -7.85 4.43
N LEU A 70 13.29 -9.16 4.53
CA LEU A 70 12.74 -10.01 3.47
C LEU A 70 11.24 -10.15 3.67
N LEU A 71 10.45 -9.75 2.68
CA LEU A 71 9.01 -9.90 2.66
C LEU A 71 8.64 -11.07 1.72
N PHE A 72 7.95 -12.06 2.24
CA PHE A 72 7.30 -13.10 1.45
C PHE A 72 5.85 -12.73 1.20
N LEU A 73 5.43 -12.79 -0.05
CA LEU A 73 4.09 -12.41 -0.50
C LEU A 73 3.46 -13.56 -1.28
N ILE A 74 2.28 -13.98 -0.85
CA ILE A 74 1.39 -14.89 -1.58
C ILE A 74 0.22 -14.05 -2.08
N SER A 75 0.01 -14.01 -3.38
CA SER A 75 -1.19 -13.43 -4.00
C SER A 75 -2.00 -14.53 -4.67
N HIS A 76 -3.30 -14.51 -4.47
CA HIS A 76 -4.21 -15.51 -4.99
C HIS A 76 -5.44 -14.85 -5.62
N ARG A 77 -5.90 -15.38 -6.75
CA ARG A 77 -7.16 -14.98 -7.41
C ARG A 77 -7.92 -16.23 -7.79
N PHE A 78 -9.19 -16.24 -7.45
CA PHE A 78 -10.14 -17.27 -7.87
C PHE A 78 -10.67 -16.97 -9.28
N GLY A 79 -11.62 -17.73 -9.76
CA GLY A 79 -12.37 -17.41 -10.96
C GLY A 79 -13.41 -16.31 -10.72
N THR A 80 -14.25 -16.03 -11.72
CA THR A 80 -15.27 -15.00 -11.63
C THR A 80 -16.49 -15.44 -10.82
N LEU A 81 -17.04 -14.54 -10.01
CA LEU A 81 -18.23 -14.80 -9.19
C LEU A 81 -19.46 -15.15 -10.04
N ASN A 82 -19.59 -14.56 -11.23
CA ASN A 82 -20.69 -14.81 -12.15
C ASN A 82 -20.61 -16.17 -12.87
N SER A 83 -19.56 -16.97 -12.65
CA SER A 83 -19.47 -18.35 -13.15
C SER A 83 -20.51 -19.30 -12.54
N GLY A 84 -21.24 -18.82 -11.52
CA GLY A 84 -22.40 -19.49 -10.93
C GLY A 84 -22.07 -20.64 -9.98
N ALA A 85 -23.13 -21.25 -9.46
CA ALA A 85 -23.02 -22.29 -8.42
C ALA A 85 -22.31 -23.55 -8.93
N TYR A 86 -22.40 -23.87 -10.22
CA TYR A 86 -21.71 -25.03 -10.80
C TYR A 86 -20.19 -24.95 -10.66
N ASN A 87 -19.61 -23.77 -10.81
CA ASN A 87 -18.18 -23.53 -10.63
C ASN A 87 -17.86 -23.00 -9.21
N PHE A 88 -18.76 -23.25 -8.27
CA PHE A 88 -18.66 -22.75 -6.89
C PHE A 88 -18.32 -21.26 -6.83
N PHE A 89 -19.03 -20.45 -7.65
CA PHE A 89 -18.81 -18.99 -7.77
C PHE A 89 -17.36 -18.62 -8.05
N GLY A 90 -16.69 -19.42 -8.90
CA GLY A 90 -15.31 -19.22 -9.32
C GLY A 90 -14.26 -19.84 -8.39
N LEU A 91 -14.63 -20.39 -7.24
CA LEU A 91 -13.67 -20.96 -6.28
C LEU A 91 -12.97 -22.22 -6.78
N ASP A 92 -13.54 -22.93 -7.79
CA ASP A 92 -12.90 -24.08 -8.44
C ASP A 92 -11.69 -23.72 -9.31
N GLN A 93 -11.52 -22.44 -9.64
CA GLN A 93 -10.39 -21.94 -10.43
C GLN A 93 -9.49 -21.06 -9.59
N ALA A 94 -8.19 -21.19 -9.77
CA ALA A 94 -7.23 -20.41 -9.01
C ALA A 94 -6.01 -20.05 -9.84
N THR A 95 -5.57 -18.81 -9.66
CA THR A 95 -4.23 -18.38 -10.05
C THR A 95 -3.48 -17.91 -8.80
N ILE A 96 -2.18 -18.19 -8.75
CA ILE A 96 -1.32 -17.84 -7.63
C ILE A 96 -0.08 -17.11 -8.12
N ARG A 97 0.40 -16.14 -7.34
CA ARG A 97 1.72 -15.56 -7.47
C ARG A 97 2.46 -15.65 -6.13
N LEU A 98 3.66 -16.21 -6.18
CA LEU A 98 4.61 -16.19 -5.08
C LEU A 98 5.65 -15.10 -5.35
N GLY A 99 5.89 -14.25 -4.37
CA GLY A 99 6.82 -13.13 -4.46
C GLY A 99 7.74 -13.04 -3.26
N LEU A 100 8.95 -12.56 -3.51
CA LEU A 100 9.93 -12.17 -2.51
C LEU A 100 10.31 -10.72 -2.78
N GLU A 101 10.33 -9.90 -1.74
CA GLU A 101 10.76 -8.50 -1.78
C GLU A 101 11.82 -8.30 -0.70
N TYR A 102 12.93 -7.62 -1.00
CA TYR A 102 14.01 -7.39 -0.07
C TYR A 102 14.40 -5.91 -0.02
N GLY A 103 14.48 -5.35 1.17
CA GLY A 103 14.97 -4.01 1.41
C GLY A 103 16.50 -4.00 1.46
N LEU A 104 17.15 -3.48 0.41
CA LEU A 104 18.60 -3.32 0.35
C LEU A 104 19.07 -2.21 1.29
N ASN A 105 18.30 -1.13 1.37
CA ASN A 105 18.45 -0.04 2.31
C ASN A 105 17.09 0.66 2.51
N ASP A 106 17.05 1.76 3.27
CA ASP A 106 15.81 2.49 3.56
C ASP A 106 15.13 3.12 2.32
N ARG A 107 15.83 3.18 1.19
CA ARG A 107 15.31 3.79 -0.05
C ARG A 107 15.16 2.81 -1.19
N LEU A 108 15.91 1.70 -1.19
CA LEU A 108 16.00 0.78 -2.33
C LEU A 108 15.51 -0.61 -1.92
N ALA A 109 14.54 -1.10 -2.65
CA ALA A 109 14.05 -2.47 -2.52
C ALA A 109 13.99 -3.15 -3.90
N VAL A 110 14.22 -4.43 -3.91
CA VAL A 110 14.12 -5.30 -5.09
C VAL A 110 13.16 -6.43 -4.81
N GLY A 111 12.56 -6.97 -5.83
CA GLY A 111 11.69 -8.13 -5.67
C GLY A 111 11.66 -9.01 -6.91
N VAL A 112 11.30 -10.26 -6.69
CA VAL A 112 11.10 -11.25 -7.74
C VAL A 112 9.82 -12.02 -7.45
N GLY A 113 9.19 -12.52 -8.49
CA GLY A 113 7.99 -13.32 -8.32
C GLY A 113 7.74 -14.27 -9.47
N ARG A 114 6.82 -15.19 -9.23
CA ARG A 114 6.31 -16.12 -10.26
C ARG A 114 4.80 -16.25 -10.15
N SER A 115 4.13 -15.94 -11.24
CA SER A 115 2.68 -16.15 -11.41
C SER A 115 2.39 -17.45 -12.14
N SER A 116 1.33 -18.17 -11.74
CA SER A 116 0.79 -19.29 -12.52
C SER A 116 0.15 -18.82 -13.83
N LEU A 117 -0.38 -17.58 -13.87
CA LEU A 117 -0.94 -16.98 -15.08
C LEU A 117 0.16 -16.79 -16.11
N GLU A 118 -0.02 -17.38 -17.29
CA GLU A 118 0.98 -17.46 -18.39
C GLU A 118 2.36 -17.98 -17.93
N LYS A 119 2.45 -18.62 -16.77
CA LYS A 119 3.72 -19.07 -16.17
C LYS A 119 4.78 -17.97 -16.13
N THR A 120 4.34 -16.75 -15.78
CA THR A 120 5.14 -15.53 -15.86
C THR A 120 6.06 -15.38 -14.65
N TYR A 121 7.32 -15.07 -14.90
CA TYR A 121 8.26 -14.57 -13.89
C TYR A 121 8.31 -13.06 -13.97
N ASP A 122 8.40 -12.40 -12.83
CA ASP A 122 8.57 -10.95 -12.74
C ASP A 122 9.71 -10.58 -11.80
N GLY A 123 10.35 -9.46 -12.11
CA GLY A 123 11.35 -8.83 -11.26
C GLY A 123 11.14 -7.33 -11.23
N PHE A 124 11.43 -6.67 -10.11
CA PHE A 124 11.23 -5.24 -9.98
C PHE A 124 12.23 -4.58 -9.04
N VAL A 125 12.32 -3.27 -9.20
CA VAL A 125 13.07 -2.37 -8.32
C VAL A 125 12.15 -1.24 -7.89
N LYS A 126 12.20 -0.88 -6.61
CA LYS A 126 11.57 0.31 -6.03
C LYS A 126 12.64 1.23 -5.48
N TYR A 127 12.55 2.50 -5.82
CA TYR A 127 13.42 3.53 -5.27
C TYR A 127 12.61 4.66 -4.65
N ARG A 128 12.71 4.82 -3.34
CA ARG A 128 12.02 5.87 -2.58
C ARG A 128 12.77 7.19 -2.76
N LEU A 129 12.21 8.05 -3.59
CA LEU A 129 12.80 9.35 -3.93
C LEU A 129 12.55 10.39 -2.84
N LEU A 130 11.28 10.52 -2.40
CA LEU A 130 10.85 11.51 -1.42
C LEU A 130 10.02 10.83 -0.31
N ARG A 131 10.12 11.36 0.92
CA ARG A 131 9.29 10.98 2.06
C ARG A 131 8.48 12.18 2.53
N GLN A 132 7.19 11.99 2.73
CA GLN A 132 6.32 13.01 3.30
C GLN A 132 6.81 13.40 4.71
N GLN A 133 6.86 14.70 4.95
CA GLN A 133 7.17 15.31 6.24
C GLN A 133 6.13 16.40 6.53
N PRO A 134 5.76 16.62 7.80
CA PRO A 134 4.69 17.55 8.13
C PRO A 134 4.90 18.98 7.62
N THR A 135 6.15 19.47 7.63
CA THR A 135 6.49 20.88 7.36
C THR A 135 7.20 21.13 6.03
N HIS A 136 7.94 20.14 5.50
CA HIS A 136 8.84 20.39 4.37
C HIS A 136 8.46 19.64 3.09
N MET A 137 7.86 18.46 3.19
CA MET A 137 7.55 17.63 2.03
C MET A 137 6.12 17.11 2.11
N PRO A 138 5.19 17.63 1.28
CA PRO A 138 3.78 17.29 1.39
C PRO A 138 3.42 15.89 0.89
N VAL A 139 4.29 15.23 0.13
CA VAL A 139 4.05 13.92 -0.50
C VAL A 139 5.24 13.00 -0.38
N SER A 140 5.00 11.69 -0.42
CA SER A 140 6.02 10.68 -0.65
C SER A 140 6.02 10.27 -2.11
N VAL A 141 7.21 10.04 -2.70
CA VAL A 141 7.35 9.57 -4.08
C VAL A 141 8.28 8.37 -4.11
N THR A 142 7.83 7.29 -4.77
CA THR A 142 8.64 6.10 -5.03
C THR A 142 8.62 5.82 -6.53
N LEU A 143 9.77 5.65 -7.14
CA LEU A 143 9.90 5.17 -8.51
C LEU A 143 9.87 3.64 -8.50
N PHE A 144 9.16 3.08 -9.47
CA PHE A 144 9.00 1.65 -9.63
C PHE A 144 9.27 1.27 -11.08
N GLY A 145 10.11 0.27 -11.26
CA GLY A 145 10.37 -0.34 -12.56
C GLY A 145 10.33 -1.85 -12.46
N SER A 146 9.64 -2.51 -13.39
CA SER A 146 9.59 -3.97 -13.44
C SER A 146 9.75 -4.54 -14.83
N THR A 147 10.13 -5.81 -14.88
CA THR A 147 10.12 -6.63 -16.08
C THR A 147 9.37 -7.92 -15.81
N ALA A 148 8.60 -8.39 -16.79
CA ALA A 148 7.89 -9.65 -16.73
C ALA A 148 8.27 -10.52 -17.93
N LEU A 149 8.59 -11.79 -17.67
CA LEU A 149 8.94 -12.79 -18.67
C LEU A 149 7.85 -13.87 -18.73
N THR A 150 7.09 -13.92 -19.81
CA THR A 150 6.15 -15.00 -20.09
C THR A 150 6.90 -16.26 -20.52
N THR A 151 6.71 -17.36 -19.78
CA THR A 151 7.32 -18.67 -20.09
C THR A 151 6.31 -19.71 -20.55
N LEU A 152 5.07 -19.29 -20.86
CA LEU A 152 4.08 -20.15 -21.47
C LEU A 152 4.63 -20.68 -22.80
N ARG A 153 4.49 -21.98 -23.04
CA ARG A 153 4.87 -22.59 -24.31
C ARG A 153 3.76 -22.33 -25.31
N PHE A 154 4.08 -21.55 -26.33
CA PHE A 154 3.23 -21.35 -27.49
C PHE A 154 3.61 -22.42 -28.53
N GLY A 155 2.69 -22.87 -29.35
CA GLY A 155 2.96 -23.88 -30.40
C GLY A 155 4.07 -23.45 -31.36
N ASN A 156 4.30 -22.14 -31.51
CA ASN A 156 5.41 -21.56 -32.28
C ASN A 156 6.46 -21.04 -31.30
N GLU A 157 7.74 -21.28 -31.59
CA GLU A 157 8.84 -20.72 -30.82
C GLU A 157 8.86 -19.20 -30.95
N ARG A 158 8.60 -18.50 -29.83
CA ARG A 158 8.73 -17.04 -29.77
C ARG A 158 10.13 -16.65 -29.32
N PRO A 159 10.78 -15.69 -29.98
CA PRO A 159 12.07 -15.16 -29.54
C PRO A 159 11.99 -14.68 -28.10
N PHE A 160 13.09 -14.81 -27.34
CA PHE A 160 13.16 -14.42 -25.94
C PHE A 160 12.68 -12.97 -25.71
N ARG A 161 13.12 -12.04 -26.56
CA ARG A 161 12.76 -10.62 -26.46
C ARG A 161 11.26 -10.38 -26.54
N SER A 162 10.54 -11.10 -27.39
CA SER A 162 9.08 -10.95 -27.56
C SER A 162 8.28 -11.40 -26.32
N ARG A 163 8.88 -12.14 -25.39
CA ARG A 163 8.25 -12.61 -24.16
C ARG A 163 8.37 -11.61 -23.02
N LEU A 164 9.12 -10.52 -23.21
CA LEU A 164 9.38 -9.51 -22.19
C LEU A 164 8.36 -8.37 -22.25
N THR A 165 7.91 -7.94 -21.08
CA THR A 165 7.11 -6.74 -20.87
C THR A 165 7.81 -5.91 -19.80
N TYR A 166 7.94 -4.62 -20.05
CA TYR A 166 8.54 -3.67 -19.10
C TYR A 166 7.48 -2.73 -18.58
N MET A 167 7.68 -2.25 -17.36
CA MET A 167 6.78 -1.29 -16.79
C MET A 167 7.51 -0.29 -15.90
N TYR A 168 7.01 0.94 -15.96
CA TYR A 168 7.53 2.07 -15.20
C TYR A 168 6.37 2.81 -14.55
N GLN A 169 6.51 3.12 -13.26
CA GLN A 169 5.52 3.89 -12.49
C GLN A 169 6.22 4.92 -11.60
N ALA A 170 5.58 6.06 -11.44
CA ALA A 170 5.87 6.96 -10.35
C ALA A 170 4.73 6.87 -9.34
N LEU A 171 5.00 6.37 -8.14
CA LEU A 171 4.04 6.22 -7.06
C LEU A 171 4.12 7.48 -6.19
N ALA A 172 3.13 8.37 -6.28
CA ALA A 172 3.05 9.60 -5.50
C ALA A 172 1.92 9.49 -4.49
N ALA A 173 2.22 9.50 -3.20
CA ALA A 173 1.21 9.31 -2.17
C ALA A 173 1.29 10.35 -1.07
N ARG A 174 0.13 10.61 -0.47
CA ARG A 174 -0.02 11.47 0.68
C ARG A 174 -0.92 10.82 1.73
N LYS A 175 -0.45 10.83 2.96
CA LYS A 175 -1.26 10.54 4.14
C LYS A 175 -1.87 11.85 4.61
N PHE A 176 -3.16 12.02 4.37
CA PHE A 176 -3.91 13.24 4.69
C PHE A 176 -4.29 13.31 6.17
N SER A 177 -4.52 12.14 6.76
CA SER A 177 -4.86 12.00 8.18
C SER A 177 -4.36 10.64 8.70
N PRO A 178 -4.44 10.36 9.99
CA PRO A 178 -4.14 9.01 10.53
C PRO A 178 -5.00 7.91 9.91
N GLY A 179 -6.15 8.25 9.32
CA GLY A 179 -7.08 7.31 8.71
C GLY A 179 -7.08 7.29 7.19
N LEU A 180 -6.73 8.38 6.49
CA LEU A 180 -6.86 8.51 5.04
C LEU A 180 -5.52 8.68 4.37
N SER A 181 -5.25 7.83 3.38
CA SER A 181 -4.12 7.94 2.47
C SER A 181 -4.58 7.77 1.03
N LEU A 182 -4.03 8.57 0.13
CA LEU A 182 -4.28 8.48 -1.31
C LEU A 182 -2.94 8.37 -2.05
N GLN A 183 -2.96 7.68 -3.20
CA GLN A 183 -1.81 7.48 -4.07
C GLN A 183 -2.23 7.66 -5.53
N LEU A 184 -1.38 8.33 -6.29
CA LEU A 184 -1.48 8.49 -7.74
C LEU A 184 -0.34 7.73 -8.40
N MET A 185 -0.62 7.08 -9.54
CA MET A 185 0.30 6.13 -10.18
C MET A 185 0.32 6.29 -11.70
N PRO A 186 0.91 7.37 -12.27
CA PRO A 186 1.18 7.39 -13.70
C PRO A 186 2.03 6.18 -14.08
N THR A 187 1.58 5.47 -15.10
CA THR A 187 2.06 4.14 -15.49
C THR A 187 2.31 4.08 -16.98
N LEU A 188 3.46 3.53 -17.37
CA LEU A 188 3.78 3.13 -18.74
C LEU A 188 4.07 1.63 -18.73
N VAL A 189 3.39 0.89 -19.60
CA VAL A 189 3.65 -0.53 -19.87
C VAL A 189 4.14 -0.66 -21.32
N HIS A 190 5.35 -1.19 -21.50
CA HIS A 190 5.91 -1.50 -22.82
C HIS A 190 5.88 -3.02 -23.05
N ARG A 191 5.15 -3.45 -24.07
CA ARG A 191 5.03 -4.86 -24.48
C ARG A 191 5.86 -5.09 -25.75
N ASN A 192 6.86 -5.96 -25.67
CA ASN A 192 7.66 -6.31 -26.88
C ASN A 192 6.86 -7.13 -27.91
N PHE A 193 5.74 -7.67 -27.50
CA PHE A 193 4.82 -8.41 -28.36
C PHE A 193 3.38 -8.03 -28.04
N VAL A 194 2.60 -7.76 -29.05
CA VAL A 194 1.15 -7.55 -29.01
C VAL A 194 0.46 -8.59 -29.89
N ALA A 195 -0.78 -8.94 -29.54
CA ALA A 195 -1.51 -10.01 -30.24
C ALA A 195 -1.96 -9.61 -31.63
N THR A 196 -2.28 -8.34 -31.83
CA THR A 196 -2.78 -7.79 -33.10
C THR A 196 -1.97 -6.55 -33.49
N GLU A 197 -1.98 -6.23 -34.80
CA GLU A 197 -1.35 -5.00 -35.31
C GLU A 197 -2.05 -3.71 -34.83
N ARG A 198 -3.29 -3.81 -34.37
CA ARG A 198 -4.04 -2.70 -33.79
C ARG A 198 -3.59 -2.35 -32.37
N ASP A 199 -3.06 -3.31 -31.64
CA ASP A 199 -2.60 -3.11 -30.27
C ASP A 199 -1.34 -2.25 -30.21
N ASN A 200 -1.26 -1.36 -29.23
CA ASN A 200 -0.06 -0.59 -28.98
C ASN A 200 0.93 -1.39 -28.13
N ASN A 201 2.21 -1.32 -28.51
CA ASN A 201 3.30 -1.80 -27.65
C ASN A 201 3.38 -0.99 -26.34
N ASP A 202 3.17 0.33 -26.44
CA ASP A 202 3.21 1.24 -25.30
C ASP A 202 1.79 1.58 -24.86
N VAL A 203 1.49 1.29 -23.60
CA VAL A 203 0.20 1.56 -22.95
C VAL A 203 0.41 2.49 -21.80
N LEU A 204 -0.25 3.63 -21.86
CA LEU A 204 -0.27 4.62 -20.78
C LEU A 204 -1.53 4.46 -19.94
N ALA A 205 -1.37 4.53 -18.64
CA ALA A 205 -2.48 4.49 -17.69
C ALA A 205 -2.24 5.43 -16.51
N LEU A 206 -3.31 5.87 -15.89
CA LEU A 206 -3.28 6.62 -14.65
C LEU A 206 -3.96 5.80 -13.55
N GLY A 207 -3.16 5.32 -12.61
CA GLY A 207 -3.64 4.64 -11.42
C GLY A 207 -3.98 5.61 -10.29
N ILE A 208 -5.06 5.32 -9.58
CA ILE A 208 -5.43 6.00 -8.33
C ILE A 208 -5.70 4.94 -7.29
N ALA A 209 -5.16 5.13 -6.09
CA ALA A 209 -5.40 4.22 -4.98
C ALA A 209 -5.69 4.98 -3.70
N GLY A 210 -6.51 4.39 -2.85
CA GLY A 210 -6.89 4.96 -1.56
C GLY A 210 -6.90 3.90 -0.46
N ARG A 211 -6.61 4.34 0.75
CA ARG A 211 -6.74 3.54 1.96
C ARG A 211 -7.44 4.37 3.03
N GLN A 212 -8.57 3.86 3.53
CA GLN A 212 -9.33 4.43 4.62
C GLN A 212 -9.33 3.48 5.81
N LYS A 213 -8.75 3.88 6.92
CA LYS A 213 -8.76 3.11 8.16
C LYS A 213 -10.16 3.10 8.75
N LEU A 214 -10.70 1.93 9.01
CA LEU A 214 -12.03 1.72 9.61
C LEU A 214 -11.91 1.41 11.11
N SER A 215 -10.87 0.68 11.50
CA SER A 215 -10.60 0.34 12.89
C SER A 215 -9.09 0.29 13.15
N LYS A 216 -8.68 -0.10 14.37
CA LYS A 216 -7.25 -0.26 14.69
C LYS A 216 -6.54 -1.26 13.78
N ARG A 217 -7.25 -2.29 13.28
CA ARG A 217 -6.69 -3.41 12.52
C ARG A 217 -7.24 -3.55 11.11
N VAL A 218 -8.30 -2.82 10.75
CA VAL A 218 -8.98 -2.96 9.46
C VAL A 218 -8.97 -1.64 8.72
N ALA A 219 -8.64 -1.68 7.43
CA ALA A 219 -8.78 -0.55 6.53
C ALA A 219 -9.45 -0.99 5.23
N LEU A 220 -10.26 -0.12 4.65
CA LEU A 220 -10.80 -0.25 3.30
C LEU A 220 -9.74 0.22 2.31
N THR A 221 -9.56 -0.51 1.22
CA THR A 221 -8.69 -0.15 0.10
C THR A 221 -9.48 -0.06 -1.19
N LEU A 222 -9.10 0.89 -2.03
CA LEU A 222 -9.64 1.08 -3.37
C LEU A 222 -8.47 1.30 -4.32
N GLU A 223 -8.55 0.71 -5.51
CA GLU A 223 -7.54 0.86 -6.57
C GLU A 223 -8.23 0.87 -7.92
N TYR A 224 -7.89 1.85 -8.76
CA TYR A 224 -8.43 1.99 -10.10
C TYR A 224 -7.33 2.43 -11.06
N TYR A 225 -7.24 1.78 -12.21
CA TYR A 225 -6.35 2.15 -13.31
C TYR A 225 -7.16 2.54 -14.54
N TYR A 226 -7.08 3.82 -14.89
CA TYR A 226 -7.66 4.35 -16.10
C TYR A 226 -6.66 4.21 -17.25
N LEU A 227 -7.04 3.45 -18.28
CA LEU A 227 -6.29 3.38 -19.52
C LEU A 227 -6.49 4.68 -20.31
N LEU A 228 -5.40 5.32 -20.72
CA LEU A 228 -5.51 6.46 -21.61
C LEU A 228 -6.07 6.01 -22.98
N PRO A 229 -6.87 6.88 -23.65
CA PRO A 229 -7.49 6.54 -24.93
C PRO A 229 -6.48 6.00 -25.96
N GLY A 230 -6.85 4.95 -26.65
CA GLY A 230 -6.05 4.27 -27.66
C GLY A 230 -6.57 2.85 -27.95
N PRO A 231 -6.07 2.14 -28.93
CA PRO A 231 -6.57 0.82 -29.33
C PRO A 231 -6.65 -0.20 -28.20
N THR A 232 -5.67 -0.18 -27.27
CA THR A 232 -5.71 -1.07 -26.10
C THR A 232 -6.88 -0.73 -25.16
N ALA A 233 -7.24 0.55 -25.02
CA ALA A 233 -8.36 0.98 -24.18
C ALA A 233 -9.73 0.61 -24.80
N ASP A 234 -9.79 0.43 -26.12
CA ASP A 234 -11.00 0.00 -26.82
C ASP A 234 -11.28 -1.50 -26.59
N ASP A 235 -10.21 -2.32 -26.52
CA ASP A 235 -10.30 -3.78 -26.44
C ASP A 235 -10.31 -4.30 -24.98
N PHE A 236 -9.75 -3.53 -24.04
CA PHE A 236 -9.63 -3.91 -22.64
C PHE A 236 -10.36 -2.95 -21.70
N ARG A 237 -10.56 -3.38 -20.47
CA ARG A 237 -11.28 -2.64 -19.44
C ARG A 237 -10.31 -1.99 -18.45
N ASN A 238 -10.76 -0.92 -17.83
CA ASN A 238 -10.06 -0.32 -16.70
C ASN A 238 -10.06 -1.27 -15.50
N SER A 239 -8.91 -1.46 -14.88
CA SER A 239 -8.80 -2.31 -13.69
C SER A 239 -9.35 -1.60 -12.47
N LEU A 240 -10.24 -2.28 -11.75
CA LEU A 240 -10.82 -1.83 -10.47
C LEU A 240 -10.63 -2.91 -9.42
N ALA A 241 -10.22 -2.52 -8.23
CA ALA A 241 -10.19 -3.40 -7.07
C ALA A 241 -10.70 -2.66 -5.82
N VAL A 242 -11.51 -3.35 -5.03
CA VAL A 242 -12.01 -2.91 -3.73
C VAL A 242 -11.68 -3.99 -2.71
N GLY A 243 -11.13 -3.61 -1.57
CA GLY A 243 -10.68 -4.61 -0.60
C GLY A 243 -10.54 -4.11 0.82
N PHE A 244 -10.08 -5.00 1.68
CA PHE A 244 -9.81 -4.73 3.08
C PHE A 244 -8.41 -5.22 3.45
N ASP A 245 -7.65 -4.35 4.10
CA ASP A 245 -6.43 -4.74 4.80
C ASP A 245 -6.78 -5.13 6.24
N ILE A 246 -6.33 -6.30 6.66
CA ILE A 246 -6.49 -6.82 8.02
C ILE A 246 -5.10 -7.04 8.62
N GLU A 247 -4.78 -6.27 9.66
CA GLU A 247 -3.48 -6.32 10.33
C GLU A 247 -3.53 -7.30 11.50
N THR A 248 -2.66 -8.29 11.49
CA THR A 248 -2.40 -9.18 12.62
C THR A 248 -0.93 -9.11 12.97
N GLY A 249 -0.54 -9.25 14.22
CA GLY A 249 0.79 -8.93 14.78
C GLY A 249 2.07 -9.32 14.03
N GLY A 250 2.02 -9.90 12.85
CA GLY A 250 3.19 -10.23 12.00
C GLY A 250 2.82 -10.46 10.53
N HIS A 251 1.53 -10.39 10.19
CA HIS A 251 1.03 -10.57 8.84
C HIS A 251 0.10 -9.43 8.45
N VAL A 252 0.05 -9.12 7.17
CA VAL A 252 -0.98 -8.29 6.57
C VAL A 252 -1.76 -9.19 5.61
N PHE A 253 -3.06 -9.34 5.90
CA PHE A 253 -4.01 -10.00 5.03
C PHE A 253 -4.77 -8.94 4.25
N GLN A 254 -4.83 -9.08 2.94
CA GLN A 254 -5.60 -8.21 2.05
C GLN A 254 -6.63 -9.07 1.34
N LEU A 255 -7.90 -8.83 1.62
CA LEU A 255 -9.02 -9.47 0.91
C LEU A 255 -9.55 -8.47 -0.09
N HIS A 256 -9.80 -8.86 -1.34
CA HIS A 256 -10.29 -7.92 -2.34
C HIS A 256 -11.10 -8.58 -3.46
N PHE A 257 -11.91 -7.76 -4.08
CA PHE A 257 -12.69 -8.03 -5.27
C PHE A 257 -12.15 -7.16 -6.40
N THR A 258 -11.86 -7.74 -7.54
CA THR A 258 -11.29 -7.04 -8.68
C THR A 258 -11.83 -7.62 -9.99
N ASN A 259 -11.91 -6.81 -11.03
CA ASN A 259 -12.26 -7.28 -12.37
C ASN A 259 -11.06 -7.82 -13.17
N SER A 260 -9.89 -7.92 -12.55
CA SER A 260 -8.69 -8.48 -13.17
C SER A 260 -8.23 -9.76 -12.50
N GLN A 261 -8.02 -10.83 -13.27
CA GLN A 261 -7.38 -12.05 -12.79
C GLN A 261 -5.88 -11.89 -12.57
N GLY A 262 -5.25 -10.96 -13.26
CA GLY A 262 -3.82 -10.69 -13.19
C GLY A 262 -3.41 -10.04 -11.89
N MET A 263 -2.24 -10.44 -11.36
CA MET A 263 -1.69 -9.98 -10.08
C MET A 263 -0.42 -9.15 -10.23
N ILE A 264 -0.01 -8.87 -11.47
CA ILE A 264 1.10 -7.98 -11.81
C ILE A 264 0.64 -7.02 -12.89
N GLU A 265 1.31 -5.88 -12.97
CA GLU A 265 0.94 -4.74 -13.81
C GLU A 265 0.88 -5.09 -15.30
N LYS A 266 1.72 -6.03 -15.76
CA LYS A 266 1.67 -6.60 -17.11
C LYS A 266 0.25 -7.04 -17.49
N PHE A 267 -0.48 -7.61 -16.53
CA PHE A 267 -1.81 -8.16 -16.78
C PHE A 267 -2.92 -7.16 -16.45
N PHE A 268 -2.94 -6.64 -15.20
CA PHE A 268 -4.09 -5.87 -14.75
C PHE A 268 -4.15 -4.44 -15.33
N VAL A 269 -3.04 -3.89 -15.85
CA VAL A 269 -3.10 -2.58 -16.51
C VAL A 269 -3.58 -2.74 -17.95
N PRO A 270 -2.86 -3.40 -18.89
CA PRO A 270 -3.25 -3.39 -20.31
C PRO A 270 -4.15 -4.57 -20.74
N GLN A 271 -4.48 -5.52 -19.87
CA GLN A 271 -5.11 -6.78 -20.28
C GLN A 271 -6.32 -7.18 -19.41
N THR A 272 -6.88 -6.25 -18.66
CA THR A 272 -8.11 -6.52 -17.88
C THR A 272 -9.29 -6.70 -18.84
N GLN A 273 -9.97 -7.85 -18.77
CA GLN A 273 -11.10 -8.19 -19.60
C GLN A 273 -12.43 -8.07 -18.87
N GLY A 274 -12.42 -8.31 -17.56
CA GLY A 274 -13.64 -8.37 -16.77
C GLY A 274 -14.34 -7.01 -16.68
N ASN A 275 -15.66 -7.02 -16.84
CA ASN A 275 -16.50 -5.87 -16.54
C ASN A 275 -17.05 -6.02 -15.12
N PHE A 276 -16.66 -5.10 -14.24
CA PHE A 276 -17.08 -5.13 -12.84
C PHE A 276 -18.62 -5.09 -12.68
N TRP A 277 -19.30 -4.37 -13.56
CA TRP A 277 -20.74 -4.18 -13.53
C TRP A 277 -21.53 -5.37 -14.08
N ASP A 278 -20.90 -6.23 -14.90
CA ASP A 278 -21.48 -7.46 -15.42
C ASP A 278 -21.24 -8.65 -14.47
N GLY A 279 -20.57 -8.40 -13.33
CA GLY A 279 -20.26 -9.42 -12.34
C GLY A 279 -19.01 -10.24 -12.65
N ASP A 280 -18.18 -9.81 -13.60
CA ASP A 280 -16.86 -10.41 -13.88
C ASP A 280 -15.87 -10.03 -12.76
N ILE A 281 -16.19 -10.44 -11.56
CA ILE A 281 -15.47 -10.09 -10.35
C ILE A 281 -14.72 -11.31 -9.85
N TYR A 282 -13.43 -11.16 -9.67
CA TYR A 282 -12.55 -12.14 -9.07
C TYR A 282 -12.38 -11.84 -7.58
N PHE A 283 -12.75 -12.79 -6.73
CA PHE A 283 -12.33 -12.74 -5.33
C PHE A 283 -10.86 -13.11 -5.23
N GLY A 284 -10.13 -12.45 -4.35
CA GLY A 284 -8.73 -12.74 -4.13
C GLY A 284 -8.22 -12.28 -2.79
N PHE A 285 -7.00 -12.70 -2.49
CA PHE A 285 -6.31 -12.25 -1.29
C PHE A 285 -4.81 -12.14 -1.53
N ASN A 286 -4.17 -11.28 -0.73
CA ASN A 286 -2.72 -11.27 -0.56
C ASN A 286 -2.41 -11.55 0.92
N VAL A 287 -1.38 -12.35 1.16
CA VAL A 287 -0.83 -12.58 2.50
C VAL A 287 0.64 -12.24 2.46
N SER A 288 1.07 -11.33 3.31
CA SER A 288 2.48 -10.96 3.42
C SER A 288 3.03 -11.21 4.81
N ARG A 289 4.27 -11.68 4.87
CA ARG A 289 5.03 -11.88 6.11
C ARG A 289 6.44 -11.35 5.96
N ALA A 290 6.84 -10.52 6.92
CA ALA A 290 8.18 -9.95 6.99
C ALA A 290 9.10 -10.81 7.85
N PHE A 291 10.34 -11.00 7.40
CA PHE A 291 11.42 -11.69 8.10
C PHE A 291 12.61 -10.75 8.20
N GLY A 292 13.12 -10.52 9.39
CA GLY A 292 14.39 -9.81 9.58
C GLY A 292 15.56 -10.74 9.19
N VAL A 293 16.32 -10.35 8.19
CA VAL A 293 17.58 -11.04 7.83
C VAL A 293 18.69 -10.30 8.56
N LYS A 294 19.24 -10.93 9.62
CA LYS A 294 20.38 -10.36 10.34
C LYS A 294 21.60 -10.34 9.40
N HIS A 295 22.09 -9.13 9.08
CA HIS A 295 23.47 -9.01 8.62
C HIS A 295 24.37 -9.29 9.83
N LYS A 296 25.19 -10.37 9.74
CA LYS A 296 26.31 -10.60 10.66
C LYS A 296 27.41 -9.59 10.38
#